data_b26933d6705b0b22530209d7fb70e8ce
#
_entry.id   b26933d6705b0b22530209d7fb70e8ce
#
_cell.length_a   1.000
_cell.length_b   1.000
_cell.length_c   1.000
_cell.angle_alpha   90.00
_cell.angle_beta   90.00
_cell.angle_gamma   90.00
#
_symmetry.space_group_name_H-M   'P 1'
#
loop_
_entity.id
_entity.type
_entity.pdbx_description
1 polymer ?
#
loop_
_entity_poly.entity_id
_entity_poly.type
_entity_poly.pdbx_seq_one_letter_code
_entity_poly.pdbx_strand_id
1 'polypeptide(L)'
;ENDLDDLDDLDESAVTLEDQAISGNLLTNSSNSDGPLDASIVSYSWGSNTGISAGVESSLDGIGTLIINADGSYTFTPAPNYSGSVPPVNYVVTDGADTDVSILTVTITPVDEPVSLEGLQVDGGEIVLNEAALADGSSPDTANLIKSAVFTFNAADGIQSLALGGVVLISNGQVITSFPQGIPSPLGNQLLVTGISYNPVTGAGTVTYSYTLSDNETHNQPANDTALTESFNVVLTDSDGDSTSASLDVVILDDVPSVRLLPGAGELGVVSVDESLPALDGADSDGIGSATLAAAVVQAQFSHAFG
;
A
#
# COMPACT_ATOMS: atom_id res chain seq x y z
N GLU A 1 -22.82 66.99 -23.64
CA GLU A 1 -21.53 66.30 -23.59
C GLU A 1 -21.82 64.88 -23.15
N ASN A 2 -21.56 63.97 -24.02
CA ASN A 2 -21.84 62.55 -23.83
C ASN A 2 -20.56 61.97 -23.25
N ASP A 3 -20.45 62.06 -21.93
CA ASP A 3 -19.45 61.31 -21.20
C ASP A 3 -19.96 59.86 -21.19
N LEU A 4 -19.64 59.14 -22.24
CA LEU A 4 -19.83 57.72 -22.30
C LEU A 4 -18.59 57.13 -21.66
N ASP A 5 -18.79 56.49 -20.53
CA ASP A 5 -17.85 55.56 -19.94
C ASP A 5 -17.50 54.54 -21.03
N ASP A 6 -16.32 54.68 -21.63
CA ASP A 6 -15.89 53.91 -22.80
C ASP A 6 -14.92 52.80 -22.44
N LEU A 7 -14.59 52.63 -21.15
CA LEU A 7 -13.88 51.44 -20.65
C LEU A 7 -14.91 50.34 -20.42
N ASP A 8 -14.82 49.28 -21.20
CA ASP A 8 -15.65 48.08 -21.07
C ASP A 8 -14.76 46.84 -21.19
N ASP A 9 -14.89 45.92 -20.27
CA ASP A 9 -14.15 44.64 -20.24
C ASP A 9 -15.13 43.49 -20.09
N LEU A 10 -15.03 42.49 -20.93
CA LEU A 10 -15.95 41.36 -20.91
C LEU A 10 -15.48 40.27 -19.98
N ASP A 11 -16.40 39.48 -19.41
CA ASP A 11 -16.12 38.34 -18.59
C ASP A 11 -15.32 37.26 -19.36
N GLU A 12 -14.35 36.61 -18.68
CA GLU A 12 -13.56 35.54 -19.23
C GLU A 12 -13.91 34.18 -18.62
N SER A 13 -13.61 33.15 -19.40
CA SER A 13 -13.65 31.78 -18.95
C SER A 13 -12.39 31.00 -19.35
N ALA A 14 -11.91 30.17 -18.47
CA ALA A 14 -10.75 29.31 -18.70
C ALA A 14 -11.04 27.89 -18.21
N VAL A 15 -10.49 26.90 -18.90
CA VAL A 15 -10.60 25.50 -18.54
C VAL A 15 -9.20 24.89 -18.51
N THR A 16 -8.86 24.19 -17.47
CA THR A 16 -7.62 23.42 -17.37
C THR A 16 -7.91 22.03 -16.84
N LEU A 17 -6.93 21.14 -16.91
CA LEU A 17 -6.97 19.85 -16.21
C LEU A 17 -6.49 20.06 -14.77
N GLU A 18 -6.85 19.18 -13.87
CA GLU A 18 -6.24 19.16 -12.54
C GLU A 18 -4.72 19.00 -12.64
N ASP A 19 -4.01 19.44 -11.62
CA ASP A 19 -2.55 19.48 -11.55
C ASP A 19 -1.84 20.28 -12.66
N GLN A 20 -2.60 20.94 -13.55
CA GLN A 20 -2.06 21.78 -14.62
C GLN A 20 -2.36 23.25 -14.40
N ALA A 21 -1.31 24.05 -14.31
CA ALA A 21 -1.43 25.50 -14.28
C ALA A 21 -1.97 26.02 -15.61
N ILE A 22 -2.83 27.06 -15.55
CA ILE A 22 -3.32 27.79 -16.71
C ILE A 22 -2.92 29.25 -16.62
N SER A 23 -2.55 29.81 -17.76
CA SER A 23 -2.23 31.24 -17.91
C SER A 23 -2.98 31.85 -19.09
N GLY A 24 -3.25 33.13 -19.01
CA GLY A 24 -3.91 33.89 -20.06
C GLY A 24 -3.72 35.38 -19.86
N ASN A 25 -4.51 36.17 -20.58
CA ASN A 25 -4.56 37.62 -20.41
C ASN A 25 -6.01 38.08 -20.43
N LEU A 26 -6.42 38.79 -19.40
CA LEU A 26 -7.79 39.24 -19.14
C LEU A 26 -8.18 40.48 -19.95
N LEU A 27 -7.20 41.27 -20.45
CA LEU A 27 -7.46 42.51 -21.19
C LEU A 27 -7.54 42.30 -22.71
N THR A 28 -7.62 41.06 -23.18
CA THR A 28 -7.64 40.77 -24.63
C THR A 28 -8.93 41.17 -25.31
N ASN A 29 -10.01 41.34 -24.58
CA ASN A 29 -11.35 41.74 -25.04
C ASN A 29 -11.79 43.08 -24.46
N SER A 30 -10.93 43.78 -23.73
CA SER A 30 -11.18 45.13 -23.23
C SER A 30 -11.30 46.11 -24.38
N SER A 31 -12.23 47.07 -24.28
CA SER A 31 -12.34 48.25 -25.14
C SER A 31 -12.09 49.50 -24.31
N ASN A 32 -11.28 50.40 -24.84
CA ASN A 32 -10.96 51.69 -24.24
C ASN A 32 -10.73 52.69 -25.38
N SER A 33 -11.68 53.57 -25.63
CA SER A 33 -11.63 54.44 -26.79
C SER A 33 -11.24 55.87 -26.49
N ASP A 34 -11.31 56.34 -25.23
CA ASP A 34 -11.04 57.73 -24.86
C ASP A 34 -10.24 57.91 -23.57
N GLY A 35 -9.87 56.81 -22.90
CA GLY A 35 -9.08 56.83 -21.65
C GLY A 35 -7.72 57.48 -21.80
N PRO A 36 -7.21 58.10 -20.74
CA PRO A 36 -5.88 58.76 -20.74
C PRO A 36 -4.72 57.76 -20.74
N LEU A 37 -4.97 56.51 -20.36
CA LEU A 37 -3.99 55.40 -20.27
C LEU A 37 -4.54 54.16 -20.93
N ASP A 38 -3.66 53.20 -21.24
CA ASP A 38 -4.04 51.87 -21.63
C ASP A 38 -4.75 51.16 -20.46
N ALA A 39 -5.71 50.29 -20.75
CA ALA A 39 -6.41 49.51 -19.75
C ALA A 39 -5.43 48.66 -18.92
N SER A 40 -5.61 48.66 -17.60
CA SER A 40 -4.79 47.91 -16.67
C SER A 40 -5.59 47.39 -15.49
N ILE A 41 -5.17 46.26 -14.88
CA ILE A 41 -5.83 45.70 -13.71
C ILE A 41 -5.27 46.33 -12.44
N VAL A 42 -6.16 46.74 -11.54
CA VAL A 42 -5.86 47.35 -10.24
C VAL A 42 -5.81 46.31 -9.13
N SER A 43 -6.87 45.52 -9.08
CA SER A 43 -7.06 44.54 -8.00
C SER A 43 -7.99 43.41 -8.41
N TYR A 44 -7.98 42.33 -7.65
CA TYR A 44 -8.87 41.21 -7.82
C TYR A 44 -9.34 40.63 -6.48
N SER A 45 -10.40 39.84 -6.51
CA SER A 45 -11.00 39.17 -5.35
C SER A 45 -11.56 37.82 -5.75
N TRP A 46 -11.33 36.78 -4.94
CA TRP A 46 -11.87 35.45 -5.17
C TRP A 46 -12.02 34.68 -3.85
N GLY A 47 -13.14 33.97 -3.70
CA GLY A 47 -13.46 33.28 -2.45
C GLY A 47 -13.42 34.21 -1.24
N SER A 48 -12.59 33.88 -0.24
CA SER A 48 -12.39 34.72 0.96
C SER A 48 -11.35 35.82 0.78
N ASN A 49 -10.60 35.82 -0.33
CA ASN A 49 -9.56 36.81 -0.61
C ASN A 49 -10.18 38.03 -1.30
N THR A 50 -10.06 39.22 -0.71
CA THR A 50 -10.68 40.46 -1.21
C THR A 50 -9.65 41.59 -1.39
N GLY A 51 -9.78 42.34 -2.49
CA GLY A 51 -8.97 43.54 -2.73
C GLY A 51 -7.49 43.28 -2.88
N ILE A 52 -7.10 42.14 -3.48
CA ILE A 52 -5.70 41.80 -3.73
C ILE A 52 -5.17 42.72 -4.84
N SER A 53 -4.08 43.42 -4.61
CA SER A 53 -3.47 44.29 -5.63
C SER A 53 -2.92 43.46 -6.79
N ALA A 54 -3.00 43.99 -8.00
CA ALA A 54 -2.37 43.37 -9.16
C ALA A 54 -0.87 43.13 -8.92
N GLY A 55 -0.35 41.98 -9.37
CA GLY A 55 1.01 41.52 -9.15
C GLY A 55 1.25 40.82 -7.81
N VAL A 56 0.26 40.74 -6.94
CA VAL A 56 0.36 40.00 -5.66
C VAL A 56 -0.32 38.65 -5.82
N GLU A 57 0.39 37.54 -5.53
CA GLU A 57 -0.17 36.20 -5.49
C GLU A 57 -1.08 36.01 -4.27
N SER A 58 -2.16 35.28 -4.45
CA SER A 58 -3.07 34.89 -3.38
C SER A 58 -3.43 33.41 -3.49
N SER A 59 -3.74 32.75 -2.37
CA SER A 59 -4.09 31.34 -2.32
C SER A 59 -5.42 31.10 -1.60
N LEU A 60 -6.14 30.07 -2.03
CA LEU A 60 -7.23 29.45 -1.29
C LEU A 60 -6.86 28.01 -0.99
N ASP A 61 -6.89 27.68 0.28
CA ASP A 61 -6.52 26.35 0.77
C ASP A 61 -7.41 25.26 0.13
N GLY A 62 -6.80 24.22 -0.39
CA GLY A 62 -7.45 23.12 -1.08
C GLY A 62 -7.99 23.46 -2.48
N ILE A 63 -7.80 24.69 -3.01
CA ILE A 63 -8.26 25.09 -4.34
C ILE A 63 -7.10 25.45 -5.26
N GLY A 64 -6.16 26.30 -4.80
CA GLY A 64 -5.00 26.68 -5.60
C GLY A 64 -4.47 28.08 -5.32
N THR A 65 -3.58 28.54 -6.20
CA THR A 65 -2.97 29.87 -6.18
C THR A 65 -3.29 30.65 -7.44
N LEU A 66 -3.46 31.96 -7.30
CA LEU A 66 -3.77 32.88 -8.40
C LEU A 66 -2.92 34.13 -8.30
N ILE A 67 -2.33 34.54 -9.40
CA ILE A 67 -1.72 35.84 -9.59
C ILE A 67 -2.34 36.50 -10.83
N ILE A 68 -2.72 37.76 -10.71
CA ILE A 68 -3.15 38.61 -11.82
C ILE A 68 -2.28 39.85 -11.82
N ASN A 69 -1.64 40.15 -12.95
CA ASN A 69 -0.75 41.29 -13.10
C ASN A 69 -1.49 42.50 -13.69
N ALA A 70 -0.91 43.69 -13.56
CA ALA A 70 -1.50 44.92 -14.07
C ALA A 70 -1.66 44.93 -15.61
N ASP A 71 -0.85 44.18 -16.34
CA ASP A 71 -0.94 44.01 -17.80
C ASP A 71 -2.00 43.01 -18.26
N GLY A 72 -2.85 42.54 -17.34
CA GLY A 72 -3.86 41.55 -17.58
C GLY A 72 -3.39 40.10 -17.59
N SER A 73 -2.10 39.84 -17.61
CA SER A 73 -1.61 38.46 -17.55
C SER A 73 -1.95 37.82 -16.22
N TYR A 74 -2.43 36.57 -16.25
CA TYR A 74 -2.72 35.81 -15.06
C TYR A 74 -2.14 34.40 -15.14
N THR A 75 -1.92 33.80 -13.98
CA THR A 75 -1.64 32.39 -13.81
C THR A 75 -2.43 31.86 -12.64
N PHE A 76 -3.19 30.79 -12.89
CA PHE A 76 -3.84 30.01 -11.87
C PHE A 76 -3.19 28.63 -11.81
N THR A 77 -2.80 28.19 -10.62
CA THR A 77 -2.23 26.85 -10.35
C THR A 77 -3.18 26.12 -9.40
N PRO A 78 -3.83 25.04 -9.83
CA PRO A 78 -4.66 24.20 -8.95
C PRO A 78 -3.88 23.69 -7.75
N ALA A 79 -4.58 23.46 -6.64
CA ALA A 79 -4.04 22.59 -5.59
C ALA A 79 -3.96 21.16 -6.11
N PRO A 80 -3.03 20.33 -5.59
CA PRO A 80 -2.93 18.94 -6.00
C PRO A 80 -4.28 18.21 -5.87
N ASN A 81 -4.65 17.46 -6.91
CA ASN A 81 -5.87 16.64 -7.00
C ASN A 81 -7.17 17.46 -6.81
N TYR A 82 -7.16 18.75 -7.11
CA TYR A 82 -8.35 19.57 -7.06
C TYR A 82 -9.01 19.65 -8.43
N SER A 83 -10.24 19.21 -8.53
CA SER A 83 -11.10 19.33 -9.72
C SER A 83 -12.42 20.03 -9.38
N GLY A 84 -13.08 20.57 -10.42
CA GLY A 84 -14.34 21.29 -10.27
C GLY A 84 -14.24 22.80 -10.49
N SER A 85 -15.14 23.55 -9.86
CA SER A 85 -15.26 25.02 -10.09
C SER A 85 -14.42 25.81 -9.09
N VAL A 86 -13.57 26.68 -9.59
CA VAL A 86 -12.91 27.71 -8.80
C VAL A 86 -13.93 28.81 -8.43
N PRO A 87 -13.89 29.40 -7.23
CA PRO A 87 -14.72 30.57 -6.91
C PRO A 87 -14.52 31.67 -7.94
N PRO A 88 -15.60 32.36 -8.42
CA PRO A 88 -15.49 33.42 -9.42
C PRO A 88 -14.49 34.48 -8.98
N VAL A 89 -13.62 34.88 -9.92
CA VAL A 89 -12.60 35.92 -9.69
C VAL A 89 -13.14 37.23 -10.24
N ASN A 90 -13.50 38.14 -9.36
CA ASN A 90 -13.84 39.50 -9.74
C ASN A 90 -12.59 40.35 -9.81
N TYR A 91 -12.33 41.05 -10.91
CA TYR A 91 -11.18 41.94 -11.06
C TYR A 91 -11.61 43.32 -11.54
N VAL A 92 -10.82 44.33 -11.20
CA VAL A 92 -11.09 45.73 -11.49
C VAL A 92 -10.12 46.20 -12.55
N VAL A 93 -10.64 46.65 -13.67
CA VAL A 93 -9.91 47.28 -14.77
C VAL A 93 -10.00 48.79 -14.66
N THR A 94 -8.97 49.56 -15.05
CA THR A 94 -8.96 51.02 -15.13
C THR A 94 -8.10 51.49 -16.29
N ASP A 95 -8.46 52.63 -16.86
CA ASP A 95 -7.66 53.41 -17.81
C ASP A 95 -7.06 54.68 -17.18
N GLY A 96 -7.25 54.84 -15.86
CA GLY A 96 -6.82 56.01 -15.10
C GLY A 96 -7.89 57.08 -14.91
N ALA A 97 -8.97 57.05 -15.64
CA ALA A 97 -10.19 57.88 -15.47
C ALA A 97 -11.38 57.06 -15.02
N ASP A 98 -11.64 55.99 -15.72
CA ASP A 98 -12.78 55.10 -15.52
C ASP A 98 -12.38 53.75 -14.95
N THR A 99 -13.37 52.98 -14.49
CA THR A 99 -13.17 51.62 -13.97
C THR A 99 -14.30 50.72 -14.38
N ASP A 100 -13.97 49.46 -14.74
CA ASP A 100 -14.93 48.40 -14.96
C ASP A 100 -14.60 47.18 -14.06
N VAL A 101 -15.62 46.31 -13.84
CA VAL A 101 -15.51 45.12 -13.02
C VAL A 101 -15.97 43.90 -13.80
N SER A 102 -15.05 43.01 -14.09
CA SER A 102 -15.33 41.79 -14.85
C SER A 102 -15.00 40.54 -14.04
N ILE A 103 -15.38 39.38 -14.56
CA ILE A 103 -15.27 38.09 -13.88
C ILE A 103 -14.44 37.12 -14.72
N LEU A 104 -13.43 36.51 -14.10
CA LEU A 104 -12.81 35.31 -14.64
C LEU A 104 -13.42 34.05 -13.97
N THR A 105 -13.97 33.17 -14.80
CA THR A 105 -14.46 31.85 -14.37
C THR A 105 -13.44 30.77 -14.77
N VAL A 106 -12.92 30.04 -13.80
CA VAL A 106 -12.00 28.91 -14.05
C VAL A 106 -12.70 27.60 -13.69
N THR A 107 -12.62 26.64 -14.60
CA THR A 107 -13.11 25.26 -14.39
C THR A 107 -11.95 24.30 -14.54
N ILE A 108 -11.82 23.38 -13.60
CA ILE A 108 -10.80 22.34 -13.60
C ILE A 108 -11.46 21.02 -13.90
N THR A 109 -11.01 20.37 -14.98
CA THR A 109 -11.52 19.06 -15.41
C THR A 109 -10.72 17.96 -14.71
N PRO A 110 -11.35 16.99 -14.06
CA PRO A 110 -10.66 15.87 -13.45
C PRO A 110 -9.92 15.06 -14.50
N VAL A 111 -8.80 14.47 -14.09
CA VAL A 111 -8.04 13.45 -14.80
C VAL A 111 -8.15 12.19 -13.94
N ASP A 112 -8.44 11.07 -14.56
CA ASP A 112 -8.58 9.77 -13.89
C ASP A 112 -7.20 9.08 -13.92
N GLU A 113 -6.54 8.92 -12.78
CA GLU A 113 -5.29 8.21 -12.61
C GLU A 113 -5.50 6.86 -11.94
N PRO A 114 -5.03 5.76 -12.60
CA PRO A 114 -5.29 4.43 -12.08
C PRO A 114 -4.57 4.15 -10.76
N VAL A 115 -5.26 3.50 -9.82
CA VAL A 115 -4.67 3.00 -8.58
C VAL A 115 -3.81 1.76 -8.83
N SER A 116 -2.71 1.62 -8.09
CA SER A 116 -1.83 0.46 -8.21
C SER A 116 -1.33 -0.08 -6.88
N LEU A 117 -1.10 -1.41 -6.87
CA LEU A 117 -0.46 -2.16 -5.79
C LEU A 117 0.70 -2.94 -6.40
N GLU A 118 1.90 -2.85 -5.80
CA GLU A 118 3.09 -3.55 -6.26
C GLU A 118 3.78 -4.29 -5.11
N GLY A 119 4.49 -5.38 -5.43
CA GLY A 119 5.14 -6.23 -4.44
C GLY A 119 4.17 -7.17 -3.71
N LEU A 120 3.05 -7.46 -4.35
CA LEU A 120 2.04 -8.43 -3.95
C LEU A 120 1.80 -9.44 -5.08
N GLN A 121 1.17 -10.58 -4.77
CA GLN A 121 0.89 -11.68 -5.72
C GLN A 121 2.19 -12.25 -6.33
N VAL A 122 3.24 -12.38 -5.52
CA VAL A 122 4.52 -12.96 -5.93
C VAL A 122 4.39 -14.48 -5.99
N ASP A 123 4.84 -15.09 -7.10
CA ASP A 123 4.88 -16.54 -7.22
C ASP A 123 5.67 -17.18 -6.07
N GLY A 124 5.02 -18.03 -5.29
CA GLY A 124 5.60 -18.67 -4.11
C GLY A 124 5.42 -17.87 -2.81
N GLY A 125 4.66 -16.78 -2.84
CA GLY A 125 4.31 -15.94 -1.69
C GLY A 125 5.30 -14.82 -1.39
N GLU A 126 4.83 -13.75 -0.78
CA GLU A 126 5.65 -12.61 -0.34
C GLU A 126 6.56 -12.99 0.84
N ILE A 127 6.09 -13.92 1.66
CA ILE A 127 6.84 -14.47 2.80
C ILE A 127 6.78 -16.00 2.74
N VAL A 128 7.93 -16.64 2.91
CA VAL A 128 8.05 -18.08 3.05
C VAL A 128 8.69 -18.40 4.38
N LEU A 129 8.03 -19.24 5.18
CA LEU A 129 8.49 -19.74 6.47
C LEU A 129 8.53 -21.27 6.44
N ASN A 130 9.29 -21.87 7.33
CA ASN A 130 9.41 -23.32 7.42
C ASN A 130 9.24 -23.74 8.88
N GLU A 131 8.36 -24.70 9.14
CA GLU A 131 8.09 -25.25 10.48
C GLU A 131 9.30 -25.97 11.08
N ALA A 132 10.21 -26.41 10.24
CA ALA A 132 11.51 -26.95 10.71
C ALA A 132 12.27 -25.99 11.64
N ALA A 133 12.00 -24.67 11.54
CA ALA A 133 12.62 -23.65 12.38
C ALA A 133 11.96 -23.51 13.77
N LEU A 134 10.79 -24.10 14.00
CA LEU A 134 10.12 -24.12 15.30
C LEU A 134 10.98 -24.81 16.37
N ALA A 135 10.67 -24.56 17.64
CA ALA A 135 11.46 -25.09 18.76
C ALA A 135 11.47 -26.62 18.81
N ASP A 136 10.44 -27.28 18.35
CA ASP A 136 10.24 -28.72 18.23
C ASP A 136 10.45 -29.25 16.81
N GLY A 137 10.78 -28.36 15.85
CA GLY A 137 11.06 -28.72 14.46
C GLY A 137 12.42 -29.44 14.27
N SER A 138 12.66 -29.93 13.07
CA SER A 138 13.86 -30.70 12.72
C SER A 138 15.15 -29.86 12.67
N SER A 139 15.05 -28.55 12.57
CA SER A 139 16.18 -27.60 12.49
C SER A 139 15.86 -26.28 13.20
N PRO A 140 15.70 -26.25 14.52
CA PRO A 140 15.23 -25.08 15.26
C PRO A 140 16.08 -23.82 15.02
N ASP A 141 15.42 -22.73 14.58
CA ASP A 141 16.04 -21.42 14.35
C ASP A 141 15.01 -20.31 14.52
N THR A 142 14.92 -19.74 15.70
CA THR A 142 13.93 -18.69 16.02
C THR A 142 14.08 -17.43 15.17
N ALA A 143 15.26 -17.15 14.62
CA ALA A 143 15.46 -16.00 13.72
C ALA A 143 14.76 -16.19 12.37
N ASN A 144 14.52 -17.42 11.94
CA ASN A 144 13.81 -17.75 10.70
C ASN A 144 12.29 -17.84 10.86
N LEU A 145 11.77 -17.72 12.08
CA LEU A 145 10.32 -17.71 12.35
C LEU A 145 9.67 -16.33 12.14
N ILE A 146 10.47 -15.28 11.97
CA ILE A 146 10.00 -13.92 11.73
C ILE A 146 10.58 -13.42 10.42
N LYS A 147 9.70 -13.00 9.52
CA LYS A 147 10.09 -12.39 8.25
C LYS A 147 9.39 -11.05 8.09
N SER A 148 10.11 -10.10 7.49
CA SER A 148 9.57 -8.78 7.16
C SER A 148 9.66 -8.55 5.66
N ALA A 149 8.65 -7.85 5.13
CA ALA A 149 8.59 -7.47 3.74
C ALA A 149 7.87 -6.13 3.58
N VAL A 150 7.75 -5.66 2.36
CA VAL A 150 7.09 -4.40 2.01
C VAL A 150 6.26 -4.59 0.76
N PHE A 151 5.17 -3.83 0.65
CA PHE A 151 4.51 -3.59 -0.62
C PHE A 151 4.33 -2.08 -0.82
N THR A 152 4.19 -1.65 -2.05
CA THR A 152 3.96 -0.25 -2.40
C THR A 152 2.58 -0.07 -3.02
N PHE A 153 2.09 1.17 -2.93
CA PHE A 153 0.82 1.56 -3.49
C PHE A 153 0.91 2.96 -4.10
N ASN A 154 0.05 3.23 -5.07
CA ASN A 154 -0.15 4.57 -5.62
C ASN A 154 -1.63 4.83 -5.88
N ALA A 155 -2.09 6.03 -5.49
CA ALA A 155 -3.41 6.58 -5.77
C ALA A 155 -3.24 8.10 -5.92
N ALA A 156 -2.95 8.55 -7.15
CA ALA A 156 -2.57 9.94 -7.41
C ALA A 156 -3.73 10.90 -7.13
N ASP A 157 -5.00 10.47 -7.34
CA ASP A 157 -6.22 11.24 -6.99
C ASP A 157 -6.51 11.29 -5.48
N GLY A 158 -5.55 10.84 -4.67
CA GLY A 158 -5.70 10.75 -3.24
C GLY A 158 -6.32 9.42 -2.79
N ILE A 159 -6.10 9.06 -1.53
CA ILE A 159 -6.58 7.79 -0.98
C ILE A 159 -7.88 7.99 -0.23
N GLN A 160 -8.95 7.32 -0.65
CA GLN A 160 -10.15 7.15 0.17
C GLN A 160 -9.90 6.10 1.25
N SER A 161 -9.37 4.91 0.87
CA SER A 161 -9.04 3.87 1.84
C SER A 161 -7.96 2.90 1.36
N LEU A 162 -7.11 2.44 2.30
CA LEU A 162 -6.25 1.27 2.17
C LEU A 162 -6.56 0.30 3.29
N ALA A 163 -6.89 -0.94 2.95
CA ALA A 163 -7.18 -2.01 3.91
C ALA A 163 -6.33 -3.25 3.65
N LEU A 164 -5.93 -3.96 4.72
CA LEU A 164 -5.22 -5.24 4.68
C LEU A 164 -5.96 -6.23 5.60
N GLY A 165 -6.34 -7.40 5.07
CA GLY A 165 -7.04 -8.42 5.83
C GLY A 165 -8.33 -7.92 6.50
N GLY A 166 -9.01 -6.93 5.89
CA GLY A 166 -10.20 -6.28 6.43
C GLY A 166 -9.95 -5.18 7.45
N VAL A 167 -8.70 -4.92 7.84
CA VAL A 167 -8.32 -3.81 8.73
C VAL A 167 -7.99 -2.59 7.90
N VAL A 168 -8.70 -1.48 8.13
CA VAL A 168 -8.44 -0.20 7.44
C VAL A 168 -7.21 0.46 8.08
N LEU A 169 -6.22 0.77 7.24
CA LEU A 169 -4.94 1.37 7.63
C LEU A 169 -4.88 2.86 7.31
N ILE A 170 -5.43 3.25 6.15
CA ILE A 170 -5.56 4.65 5.71
C ILE A 170 -7.04 4.90 5.42
N SER A 171 -7.53 6.06 5.83
CA SER A 171 -8.89 6.53 5.51
C SER A 171 -8.87 8.03 5.24
N ASN A 172 -9.47 8.45 4.11
CA ASN A 172 -9.52 9.84 3.66
C ASN A 172 -8.12 10.52 3.71
N GLY A 173 -7.11 9.87 3.13
CA GLY A 173 -5.75 10.38 3.08
C GLY A 173 -4.99 10.41 4.40
N GLN A 174 -5.56 9.87 5.48
CA GLN A 174 -4.93 9.87 6.79
C GLN A 174 -4.62 8.45 7.25
N VAL A 175 -3.40 8.20 7.75
CA VAL A 175 -3.06 6.97 8.45
C VAL A 175 -3.80 6.97 9.78
N ILE A 176 -4.77 6.06 9.93
CA ILE A 176 -5.68 6.01 11.10
C ILE A 176 -5.28 4.97 12.14
N THR A 177 -4.22 4.21 11.87
CA THR A 177 -3.75 3.14 12.76
C THR A 177 -2.46 3.53 13.48
N SER A 178 -2.23 2.94 14.65
CA SER A 178 -0.95 3.00 15.37
C SER A 178 -0.15 1.74 15.11
N PHE A 179 1.18 1.87 15.06
CA PHE A 179 2.06 0.73 14.80
C PHE A 179 2.72 0.18 16.07
N PRO A 180 2.93 -1.14 16.15
CA PRO A 180 2.52 -2.16 15.19
C PRO A 180 1.00 -2.41 15.22
N GLN A 181 0.39 -2.58 14.04
CA GLN A 181 -1.02 -2.94 13.89
C GLN A 181 -1.16 -4.43 13.57
N GLY A 182 -1.87 -5.16 14.42
CA GLY A 182 -2.19 -6.58 14.18
C GLY A 182 -3.25 -6.75 13.09
N ILE A 183 -3.01 -7.69 12.21
CA ILE A 183 -3.95 -8.16 11.20
C ILE A 183 -4.41 -9.57 11.60
N PRO A 184 -5.71 -9.86 11.67
CA PRO A 184 -6.20 -11.19 12.03
C PRO A 184 -5.70 -12.26 11.07
N SER A 185 -5.06 -13.29 11.62
CA SER A 185 -4.59 -14.47 10.89
C SER A 185 -5.56 -15.62 11.12
N PRO A 186 -6.12 -16.25 10.08
CA PRO A 186 -6.97 -17.43 10.19
C PRO A 186 -6.30 -18.62 10.87
N LEU A 187 -4.97 -18.77 10.70
CA LEU A 187 -4.19 -19.84 11.33
C LEU A 187 -3.77 -19.52 12.76
N GLY A 188 -3.99 -18.29 13.24
CA GLY A 188 -3.61 -17.87 14.59
C GLY A 188 -2.18 -17.36 14.72
N ASN A 189 -1.45 -17.27 13.63
CA ASN A 189 -0.13 -16.66 13.55
C ASN A 189 -0.20 -15.12 13.68
N GLN A 190 0.93 -14.44 13.59
CA GLN A 190 0.97 -13.00 13.81
C GLN A 190 1.42 -12.26 12.56
N LEU A 191 0.48 -11.60 11.87
CA LEU A 191 0.79 -10.58 10.85
C LEU A 191 0.68 -9.19 11.49
N LEU A 192 1.77 -8.41 11.42
CA LEU A 192 1.84 -7.04 11.94
C LEU A 192 2.21 -6.07 10.83
N VAL A 193 1.44 -5.02 10.65
CA VAL A 193 1.90 -3.83 9.93
C VAL A 193 2.77 -3.02 10.88
N THR A 194 4.03 -2.83 10.52
CA THR A 194 5.04 -2.17 11.37
C THR A 194 5.24 -0.71 11.03
N GLY A 195 4.81 -0.28 9.84
CA GLY A 195 4.88 1.12 9.44
C GLY A 195 4.23 1.37 8.08
N ILE A 196 3.82 2.62 7.87
CA ILE A 196 3.35 3.15 6.59
C ILE A 196 4.07 4.47 6.34
N SER A 197 4.65 4.60 5.14
CA SER A 197 5.11 5.87 4.60
C SER A 197 4.15 6.26 3.46
N TYR A 198 3.60 7.46 3.52
CA TYR A 198 2.63 7.94 2.54
C TYR A 198 2.86 9.42 2.24
N ASN A 199 2.89 9.77 0.96
CA ASN A 199 2.94 11.14 0.48
C ASN A 199 1.56 11.55 -0.06
N PRO A 200 0.81 12.42 0.63
CA PRO A 200 -0.54 12.81 0.22
C PRO A 200 -0.60 13.67 -1.05
N VAL A 201 0.56 14.19 -1.52
CA VAL A 201 0.62 15.01 -2.75
C VAL A 201 0.75 14.14 -3.99
N THR A 202 1.47 13.03 -3.89
CA THR A 202 1.73 12.13 -5.04
C THR A 202 0.90 10.86 -4.99
N GLY A 203 0.17 10.61 -3.91
CA GLY A 203 -0.58 9.37 -3.70
C GLY A 203 0.29 8.13 -3.44
N ALA A 204 1.62 8.26 -3.52
CA ALA A 204 2.54 7.14 -3.40
C ALA A 204 2.84 6.78 -1.94
N GLY A 205 2.94 5.49 -1.64
CA GLY A 205 3.29 5.03 -0.32
C GLY A 205 3.83 3.61 -0.27
N THR A 206 4.28 3.24 0.94
CA THR A 206 4.87 1.93 1.23
C THR A 206 4.32 1.42 2.55
N VAL A 207 3.92 0.17 2.60
CA VAL A 207 3.55 -0.55 3.82
C VAL A 207 4.65 -1.53 4.17
N THR A 208 5.17 -1.44 5.39
CA THR A 208 6.13 -2.40 5.95
C THR A 208 5.39 -3.32 6.91
N TYR A 209 5.61 -4.61 6.78
CA TYR A 209 4.96 -5.63 7.60
C TYR A 209 5.90 -6.74 7.99
N SER A 210 5.53 -7.50 9.03
CA SER A 210 6.22 -8.71 9.46
C SER A 210 5.23 -9.81 9.77
N TYR A 211 5.61 -11.03 9.49
CA TYR A 211 4.85 -12.22 9.86
C TYR A 211 5.69 -13.10 10.76
N THR A 212 5.07 -13.65 11.80
CA THR A 212 5.67 -14.56 12.76
C THR A 212 4.93 -15.87 12.76
N LEU A 213 5.62 -16.98 12.45
CA LEU A 213 5.12 -18.33 12.65
C LEU A 213 5.28 -18.68 14.12
N SER A 214 4.17 -18.99 14.80
CA SER A 214 4.11 -19.16 16.25
C SER A 214 4.11 -20.63 16.69
N ASP A 215 3.52 -21.50 15.87
CA ASP A 215 3.33 -22.91 16.14
C ASP A 215 3.23 -23.67 14.80
N ASN A 216 3.28 -25.00 14.85
CA ASN A 216 3.06 -25.84 13.68
C ASN A 216 1.59 -25.81 13.24
N GLU A 217 1.38 -25.92 11.93
CA GLU A 217 0.07 -25.88 11.31
C GLU A 217 -0.43 -27.29 10.96
N THR A 218 -1.70 -27.42 10.68
CA THR A 218 -2.27 -28.68 10.21
C THR A 218 -2.14 -28.80 8.72
N HIS A 219 -1.25 -29.64 8.24
CA HIS A 219 -1.08 -29.98 6.83
C HIS A 219 -1.94 -31.17 6.43
N ASN A 220 -2.39 -31.22 5.17
CA ASN A 220 -3.16 -32.34 4.65
C ASN A 220 -2.24 -33.53 4.33
N GLN A 221 -2.45 -34.68 4.96
CA GLN A 221 -1.71 -35.92 4.70
C GLN A 221 -2.42 -36.75 3.60
N PRO A 222 -1.70 -37.57 2.80
CA PRO A 222 -0.33 -38.06 2.92
C PRO A 222 0.72 -37.22 2.19
N ALA A 223 1.93 -37.29 2.73
CA ALA A 223 3.21 -36.76 2.38
C ALA A 223 3.45 -36.25 0.95
N ASN A 224 2.92 -35.15 0.56
CA ASN A 224 3.33 -34.26 -0.53
C ASN A 224 2.71 -32.88 -0.32
N ASP A 225 2.15 -32.63 0.84
CA ASP A 225 1.71 -31.30 1.23
C ASP A 225 2.94 -30.53 1.72
N THR A 226 3.59 -29.88 0.78
CA THR A 226 4.85 -29.20 1.04
C THR A 226 4.64 -27.74 1.46
N ALA A 227 3.44 -27.22 1.34
CA ALA A 227 3.17 -25.83 1.65
C ALA A 227 1.69 -25.57 1.99
N LEU A 228 1.47 -24.77 3.00
CA LEU A 228 0.19 -24.13 3.32
C LEU A 228 0.29 -22.65 2.97
N THR A 229 -0.73 -22.07 2.34
CA THR A 229 -0.75 -20.65 2.01
C THR A 229 -1.82 -19.94 2.83
N GLU A 230 -1.43 -18.90 3.53
CA GLU A 230 -2.34 -17.97 4.18
C GLU A 230 -2.39 -16.66 3.38
N SER A 231 -3.59 -16.24 2.97
CA SER A 231 -3.79 -15.12 2.06
C SER A 231 -4.53 -13.98 2.75
N PHE A 232 -4.01 -12.76 2.63
CA PHE A 232 -4.60 -11.55 3.17
C PHE A 232 -4.93 -10.59 2.02
N ASN A 233 -6.19 -10.27 1.86
CA ASN A 233 -6.62 -9.35 0.81
C ASN A 233 -6.17 -7.91 1.14
N VAL A 234 -5.52 -7.25 0.17
CA VAL A 234 -5.18 -5.82 0.19
C VAL A 234 -6.13 -5.13 -0.78
N VAL A 235 -6.80 -4.08 -0.32
CA VAL A 235 -7.71 -3.27 -1.14
C VAL A 235 -7.30 -1.80 -1.01
N LEU A 236 -7.08 -1.16 -2.14
CA LEU A 236 -6.84 0.28 -2.27
C LEU A 236 -8.00 0.89 -3.04
N THR A 237 -8.55 1.98 -2.53
CA THR A 237 -9.58 2.80 -3.19
C THR A 237 -9.17 4.26 -3.10
N ASP A 238 -9.23 4.99 -4.20
CA ASP A 238 -8.94 6.43 -4.25
C ASP A 238 -10.15 7.31 -3.96
N SER A 239 -9.96 8.61 -4.10
CA SER A 239 -10.98 9.59 -3.70
C SER A 239 -12.12 9.72 -4.69
N ASP A 240 -11.95 9.35 -5.96
CA ASP A 240 -12.97 9.39 -7.00
C ASP A 240 -13.70 8.05 -7.19
N GLY A 241 -13.20 6.96 -6.59
CA GLY A 241 -13.87 5.67 -6.45
C GLY A 241 -13.22 4.52 -7.18
N ASP A 242 -12.09 4.74 -7.83
CA ASP A 242 -11.31 3.66 -8.43
C ASP A 242 -10.73 2.74 -7.37
N SER A 243 -10.67 1.46 -7.67
CA SER A 243 -10.17 0.49 -6.72
C SER A 243 -9.38 -0.64 -7.35
N THR A 244 -8.37 -1.10 -6.64
CA THR A 244 -7.61 -2.30 -6.98
C THR A 244 -7.47 -3.20 -5.76
N SER A 245 -7.27 -4.49 -6.02
CA SER A 245 -7.01 -5.46 -4.95
C SER A 245 -5.96 -6.46 -5.36
N ALA A 246 -5.18 -6.91 -4.36
CA ALA A 246 -4.17 -7.94 -4.51
C ALA A 246 -4.11 -8.80 -3.23
N SER A 247 -3.52 -9.98 -3.33
CA SER A 247 -3.29 -10.86 -2.18
C SER A 247 -1.86 -10.69 -1.66
N LEU A 248 -1.73 -10.59 -0.33
CA LEU A 248 -0.49 -10.81 0.37
C LEU A 248 -0.49 -12.25 0.84
N ASP A 249 0.41 -13.07 0.32
CA ASP A 249 0.45 -14.50 0.54
C ASP A 249 1.64 -14.91 1.41
N VAL A 250 1.36 -15.65 2.48
CA VAL A 250 2.37 -16.25 3.35
C VAL A 250 2.34 -17.75 3.13
N VAL A 251 3.49 -18.30 2.74
CA VAL A 251 3.67 -19.73 2.51
C VAL A 251 4.39 -20.34 3.70
N ILE A 252 3.79 -21.36 4.31
CA ILE A 252 4.33 -22.13 5.42
C ILE A 252 4.66 -23.53 4.88
N LEU A 253 5.94 -23.87 4.94
CA LEU A 253 6.46 -25.17 4.52
C LEU A 253 6.41 -26.14 5.68
N ASP A 254 5.87 -27.34 5.44
CA ASP A 254 5.81 -28.44 6.39
C ASP A 254 7.23 -28.93 6.77
N ASP A 255 7.41 -29.29 8.05
CA ASP A 255 8.59 -29.98 8.54
C ASP A 255 8.42 -31.49 8.39
N VAL A 256 9.05 -32.08 7.41
CA VAL A 256 8.95 -33.50 7.12
C VAL A 256 9.64 -34.31 8.23
N PRO A 257 8.93 -35.25 8.90
CA PRO A 257 9.51 -36.11 9.92
C PRO A 257 10.75 -36.83 9.42
N SER A 258 11.82 -36.82 10.19
CA SER A 258 13.06 -37.50 9.83
C SER A 258 13.52 -38.48 10.89
N VAL A 259 14.06 -39.62 10.45
CA VAL A 259 14.70 -40.62 11.31
C VAL A 259 16.11 -40.90 10.80
N ARG A 260 17.10 -40.80 11.68
CA ARG A 260 18.50 -41.09 11.37
C ARG A 260 19.10 -42.02 12.39
N LEU A 261 20.00 -42.90 11.95
CA LEU A 261 20.88 -43.61 12.86
C LEU A 261 21.80 -42.63 13.57
N LEU A 262 21.94 -42.74 14.88
CA LEU A 262 22.89 -41.96 15.65
C LEU A 262 24.32 -42.27 15.20
N PRO A 263 25.22 -41.26 15.14
CA PRO A 263 26.63 -41.49 14.88
C PRO A 263 27.20 -42.47 15.92
N GLY A 264 27.76 -43.58 15.45
CA GLY A 264 28.29 -44.64 16.32
C GLY A 264 27.25 -45.68 16.77
N ALA A 265 25.98 -45.56 16.27
CA ALA A 265 25.05 -46.69 16.40
C ALA A 265 25.66 -47.91 15.77
N GLY A 266 25.86 -48.95 16.58
CA GLY A 266 26.33 -50.25 16.10
C GLY A 266 25.27 -50.92 15.21
N GLU A 267 25.63 -52.09 14.65
CA GLU A 267 24.60 -52.93 14.06
C GLU A 267 23.50 -53.20 15.09
N LEU A 268 22.23 -53.06 14.71
CA LEU A 268 21.10 -53.52 15.51
C LEU A 268 21.43 -54.93 15.98
N GLY A 269 21.46 -55.17 17.29
CA GLY A 269 21.87 -56.45 17.87
C GLY A 269 21.25 -57.63 17.12
N VAL A 270 22.06 -58.56 16.74
CA VAL A 270 21.59 -59.77 16.05
C VAL A 270 20.79 -60.57 17.04
N VAL A 271 19.55 -60.83 16.71
CA VAL A 271 18.74 -61.78 17.44
C VAL A 271 18.84 -63.14 16.75
N SER A 272 19.45 -64.06 17.43
CA SER A 272 19.53 -65.45 16.93
C SER A 272 18.30 -66.23 17.42
N VAL A 273 17.68 -66.92 16.52
CA VAL A 273 16.65 -67.92 16.82
C VAL A 273 17.17 -69.27 16.40
N ASP A 274 17.05 -70.21 17.26
CA ASP A 274 17.39 -71.62 16.99
C ASP A 274 16.07 -72.40 16.74
N GLU A 275 15.83 -72.78 15.51
CA GLU A 275 14.66 -73.57 15.08
C GLU A 275 14.99 -75.07 14.90
N SER A 276 16.23 -75.46 15.24
CA SER A 276 16.64 -76.85 15.08
C SER A 276 16.06 -77.79 16.17
N LEU A 277 15.63 -78.94 15.73
CA LEU A 277 15.17 -80.02 16.61
C LEU A 277 15.97 -81.31 16.32
N PRO A 278 16.80 -81.82 17.23
CA PRO A 278 17.21 -81.25 18.51
C PRO A 278 18.12 -80.05 18.39
N ALA A 279 18.20 -79.21 19.40
CA ALA A 279 19.13 -78.07 19.46
C ALA A 279 20.58 -78.49 19.20
N LEU A 280 21.27 -77.79 18.30
CA LEU A 280 22.64 -78.10 17.87
C LEU A 280 23.70 -77.78 18.93
N ASP A 281 23.40 -76.93 19.86
CA ASP A 281 24.31 -76.45 20.93
C ASP A 281 24.00 -76.99 22.31
N GLY A 282 23.02 -77.91 22.46
CA GLY A 282 22.54 -78.42 23.70
C GLY A 282 21.62 -77.52 24.51
N ALA A 283 21.17 -76.45 23.93
CA ALA A 283 20.02 -75.61 24.44
C ALA A 283 18.69 -76.30 24.18
N ASP A 284 17.73 -75.97 25.02
CA ASP A 284 16.37 -76.50 24.87
C ASP A 284 15.69 -75.81 23.70
N SER A 285 15.56 -76.50 22.54
CA SER A 285 14.87 -76.02 21.38
C SER A 285 13.43 -76.58 21.32
N ASP A 286 12.46 -75.72 21.33
CA ASP A 286 11.02 -76.12 21.22
C ASP A 286 10.48 -76.05 19.79
N GLY A 287 11.36 -75.71 18.83
CA GLY A 287 10.96 -75.55 17.43
C GLY A 287 10.15 -74.31 17.16
N ILE A 288 10.08 -73.39 18.09
CA ILE A 288 9.43 -72.08 17.92
C ILE A 288 10.47 -70.98 17.83
N GLY A 289 10.74 -70.51 16.63
CA GLY A 289 11.68 -69.43 16.40
C GLY A 289 11.07 -68.09 16.65
N SER A 290 11.26 -67.53 17.84
CA SER A 290 10.92 -66.10 18.07
C SER A 290 11.94 -65.45 18.99
N ALA A 291 12.34 -64.26 18.66
CA ALA A 291 13.18 -63.48 19.54
C ALA A 291 12.73 -62.00 19.45
N THR A 292 12.91 -61.28 20.54
CA THR A 292 12.48 -59.89 20.66
C THR A 292 13.63 -58.98 21.09
N LEU A 293 13.77 -57.85 20.44
CA LEU A 293 14.57 -56.75 20.94
C LEU A 293 13.69 -55.77 21.73
N ALA A 294 14.18 -55.36 22.89
CA ALA A 294 13.43 -54.34 23.65
C ALA A 294 13.31 -53.03 22.86
N ALA A 295 12.14 -52.45 22.83
CA ALA A 295 11.89 -51.19 22.12
C ALA A 295 12.89 -50.07 22.48
N ALA A 296 13.29 -50.00 23.76
CA ALA A 296 14.30 -49.04 24.22
C ALA A 296 15.69 -49.23 23.57
N VAL A 297 16.06 -50.47 23.24
CA VAL A 297 17.36 -50.78 22.57
C VAL A 297 17.30 -50.32 21.11
N VAL A 298 16.16 -50.48 20.45
CA VAL A 298 15.95 -50.03 19.08
C VAL A 298 15.87 -48.49 19.04
N GLN A 299 15.08 -47.87 19.91
CA GLN A 299 14.95 -46.42 19.98
C GLN A 299 16.25 -45.70 20.27
N ALA A 300 17.14 -46.28 21.11
CA ALA A 300 18.44 -45.70 21.43
C ALA A 300 19.41 -45.62 20.24
N GLN A 301 19.09 -46.25 19.11
CA GLN A 301 19.93 -46.25 17.90
C GLN A 301 19.53 -45.15 16.91
N PHE A 302 18.40 -44.49 17.14
CA PHE A 302 17.87 -43.51 16.21
C PHE A 302 17.69 -42.15 16.89
N SER A 303 18.05 -41.09 16.16
CA SER A 303 17.48 -39.77 16.40
C SER A 303 16.26 -39.60 15.51
N HIS A 304 15.25 -38.93 16.02
CA HIS A 304 14.04 -38.61 15.27
C HIS A 304 13.68 -37.14 15.52
N ALA A 305 13.12 -36.50 14.53
CA ALA A 305 12.41 -35.25 14.66
C ALA A 305 10.98 -35.48 14.18
N PHE A 306 10.03 -34.95 14.89
CA PHE A 306 8.65 -34.90 14.48
C PHE A 306 8.46 -33.57 13.76
N GLY A 307 7.91 -33.60 12.54
CA GLY A 307 7.53 -32.41 11.80
C GLY A 307 6.22 -31.84 12.33
#